data_0371b14fb7b4c522b4e5b6c32baeac99
#
_entry.id   0371b14fb7b4c522b4e5b6c32baeac99
#
_cell.length_a   1.000
_cell.length_b   1.000
_cell.length_c   1.000
_cell.angle_alpha   90.00
_cell.angle_beta   90.00
_cell.angle_gamma   90.00
#
_symmetry.space_group_name_H-M   'P 1'
#
loop_
_entity.id
_entity.type
_entity.pdbx_description
1 polymer ?
#
loop_
_entity_poly.entity_id
_entity_poly.type
_entity_poly.pdbx_seq_one_letter_code
_entity_poly.pdbx_strand_id
1 'polypeptide(L)'
;MKRFLSAVLCVLLLLAGVHAGDTYAIGKLDVPYANDQAAALKELGLMRGTDKGMELDRPVTRAQAVTMLVRFLGKEQEALAARYITGRATGLDDVDSHWSVMYVAYAYRNGITQGTSETTFSPDAYVTGPQLAKLMLSAFGYTDITLENAYTKGVAAGLLMNNYVKAAANEKTRALLRSDLAYFFHAALMAKNAEGTVIYQTLIDAGVFTKETFTKVMLSGEPTVDVNKGSFGERLLTALSDGENVTISPVSVEMALAMAVNGAAGDTRTEMLRVLGIDNLSMYNENTKKFLTRPDMSEDTQLSIANAIYLNTDTAQAAGVDVGFKKAFQTLIETYYNGKYGTVTNADAVKTINGWVEDETNGKIKNLIDSPDFLAVLVNAVYFKGEWAVKFSLEDTAKGSFHNLDGSQSQTDLMHMTKFLDYCEKDGCQILRLPYTDGRTAMYIALGENAGELADCAGKFEQTRVAVTLPKFTVEYSAMLKDTLSAMGMPKAFTNTAEFDMFTGTGVRISQVVHKTYVAVTEAGTEAAAATSVNVSVTSVFDDEPVEFTADRPFNWCIIDETSGTVLFRGVVNKL
;
A
#
# COMPACT_ATOMS: atom_id res chain seq x y z
N MET A 1 13.44 -21.79 -64.17
CA MET A 1 14.14 -22.61 -63.15
C MET A 1 14.24 -21.93 -61.78
N LYS A 2 14.53 -20.63 -61.64
CA LYS A 2 14.65 -19.95 -60.33
C LYS A 2 13.34 -19.84 -59.52
N ARG A 3 12.16 -19.83 -60.12
CA ARG A 3 10.86 -19.77 -59.40
C ARG A 3 10.37 -21.16 -58.93
N PHE A 4 10.84 -22.25 -59.51
CA PHE A 4 10.51 -23.62 -59.08
C PHE A 4 11.35 -24.07 -57.88
N LEU A 5 12.60 -23.59 -57.77
CA LEU A 5 13.45 -23.89 -56.59
C LEU A 5 12.93 -23.18 -55.32
N SER A 6 12.35 -21.98 -55.45
CA SER A 6 11.82 -21.25 -54.28
C SER A 6 10.56 -21.92 -53.72
N ALA A 7 9.70 -22.47 -54.58
CA ALA A 7 8.48 -23.17 -54.16
C ALA A 7 8.79 -24.56 -53.55
N VAL A 8 9.81 -25.27 -54.03
CA VAL A 8 10.24 -26.54 -53.46
C VAL A 8 10.94 -26.34 -52.12
N LEU A 9 11.66 -25.22 -51.92
CA LEU A 9 12.28 -24.93 -50.64
C LEU A 9 11.24 -24.54 -49.58
N CYS A 10 10.17 -23.84 -49.94
CA CYS A 10 9.04 -23.53 -49.02
C CYS A 10 8.20 -24.79 -48.67
N VAL A 11 8.06 -25.76 -49.60
CA VAL A 11 7.31 -26.99 -49.36
C VAL A 11 8.18 -28.00 -48.56
N LEU A 12 9.51 -28.00 -48.73
CA LEU A 12 10.42 -28.80 -47.91
C LEU A 12 10.58 -28.26 -46.49
N LEU A 13 10.39 -26.97 -46.26
CA LEU A 13 10.33 -26.38 -44.91
C LEU A 13 8.97 -26.64 -44.22
N LEU A 14 7.93 -26.97 -44.96
CA LEU A 14 6.61 -27.37 -44.44
C LEU A 14 6.51 -28.91 -44.18
N LEU A 15 7.41 -29.72 -44.73
CA LEU A 15 7.40 -31.19 -44.56
C LEU A 15 8.56 -31.72 -43.68
N ALA A 16 9.60 -30.96 -43.46
CA ALA A 16 10.48 -31.18 -42.35
C ALA A 16 9.78 -30.56 -41.14
N GLY A 17 9.34 -31.36 -40.20
CA GLY A 17 8.96 -30.93 -38.88
C GLY A 17 10.15 -30.34 -38.11
N VAL A 18 10.77 -29.32 -38.67
CA VAL A 18 11.65 -28.44 -37.95
C VAL A 18 10.73 -27.70 -37.00
N HIS A 19 10.72 -28.11 -35.76
CA HIS A 19 10.41 -27.23 -34.65
C HIS A 19 11.33 -26.02 -34.85
N ALA A 20 10.86 -25.00 -35.57
CA ALA A 20 11.42 -23.67 -35.45
C ALA A 20 11.35 -23.42 -33.94
N GLY A 21 12.47 -23.48 -33.25
CA GLY A 21 12.52 -23.17 -31.85
C GLY A 21 11.88 -21.79 -31.72
N ASP A 22 10.76 -21.76 -31.03
CA ASP A 22 10.09 -20.51 -30.73
C ASP A 22 11.17 -19.59 -30.17
N THR A 23 11.52 -18.54 -30.89
CA THR A 23 12.50 -17.56 -30.42
C THR A 23 11.80 -16.72 -29.38
N TYR A 24 11.84 -17.22 -28.12
CA TYR A 24 11.35 -16.47 -26.99
C TYR A 24 12.30 -15.32 -26.72
N ALA A 25 11.76 -14.09 -26.66
CA ALA A 25 12.51 -12.99 -26.10
C ALA A 25 12.75 -13.27 -24.61
N ILE A 26 14.01 -13.46 -24.22
CA ILE A 26 14.40 -13.57 -22.81
C ILE A 26 14.69 -12.14 -22.35
N GLY A 27 13.68 -11.45 -21.81
CA GLY A 27 13.80 -10.13 -21.24
C GLY A 27 13.33 -10.13 -19.78
N LYS A 28 14.04 -9.40 -18.91
CA LYS A 28 13.62 -9.20 -17.53
C LYS A 28 12.50 -8.16 -17.53
N LEU A 29 11.26 -8.55 -17.17
CA LEU A 29 10.33 -7.59 -16.61
C LEU A 29 10.81 -7.31 -15.19
N ASP A 30 10.94 -6.05 -14.81
CA ASP A 30 11.14 -5.69 -13.41
C ASP A 30 9.87 -6.11 -12.66
N VAL A 31 9.91 -7.29 -12.05
CA VAL A 31 8.86 -7.79 -11.16
C VAL A 31 9.19 -7.23 -9.79
N PRO A 32 8.42 -6.25 -9.29
CA PRO A 32 8.66 -5.70 -7.97
C PRO A 32 8.61 -6.83 -6.93
N TYR A 33 9.55 -6.82 -5.97
CA TYR A 33 9.57 -7.73 -4.82
C TYR A 33 9.77 -9.22 -5.09
N ALA A 34 10.28 -9.62 -6.25
CA ALA A 34 10.46 -11.02 -6.60
C ALA A 34 11.25 -11.82 -5.55
N ASN A 35 12.25 -11.19 -4.90
CA ASN A 35 13.02 -11.82 -3.83
C ASN A 35 12.16 -12.13 -2.60
N ASP A 36 11.34 -11.17 -2.15
CA ASP A 36 10.51 -11.32 -0.96
C ASP A 36 9.36 -12.27 -1.22
N GLN A 37 8.74 -12.17 -2.40
CA GLN A 37 7.70 -13.10 -2.82
C GLN A 37 8.22 -14.54 -2.90
N ALA A 38 9.42 -14.73 -3.44
CA ALA A 38 10.07 -16.04 -3.49
C ALA A 38 10.45 -16.54 -2.09
N ALA A 39 10.90 -15.66 -1.18
CA ALA A 39 11.20 -16.02 0.20
C ALA A 39 9.94 -16.45 0.96
N ALA A 40 8.85 -15.69 0.85
CA ALA A 40 7.56 -16.02 1.43
C ALA A 40 7.04 -17.38 0.93
N LEU A 41 7.05 -17.60 -0.39
CA LEU A 41 6.64 -18.88 -0.99
C LEU A 41 7.53 -20.05 -0.56
N LYS A 42 8.83 -19.81 -0.34
CA LYS A 42 9.76 -20.82 0.16
C LYS A 42 9.42 -21.20 1.59
N GLU A 43 9.16 -20.25 2.45
CA GLU A 43 8.80 -20.49 3.86
C GLU A 43 7.45 -21.19 4.00
N LEU A 44 6.50 -20.89 3.13
CA LEU A 44 5.23 -21.63 3.01
C LEU A 44 5.41 -23.04 2.36
N GLY A 45 6.61 -23.41 1.93
CA GLY A 45 6.86 -24.68 1.28
C GLY A 45 6.37 -24.78 -0.17
N LEU A 46 5.91 -23.67 -0.76
CA LEU A 46 5.28 -23.61 -2.08
C LEU A 46 6.29 -23.43 -3.23
N MET A 47 7.46 -22.87 -2.94
CA MET A 47 8.56 -22.70 -3.90
C MET A 47 9.86 -23.24 -3.33
N ARG A 48 10.60 -24.00 -4.15
CA ARG A 48 11.89 -24.56 -3.76
C ARG A 48 13.01 -23.94 -4.58
N GLY A 49 14.11 -23.59 -3.90
CA GLY A 49 15.35 -23.20 -4.57
C GLY A 49 16.12 -24.41 -5.09
N THR A 50 17.26 -24.14 -5.68
CA THR A 50 18.29 -25.11 -6.03
C THR A 50 19.43 -25.01 -5.02
N ASP A 51 20.48 -25.80 -5.21
CA ASP A 51 21.76 -25.68 -4.48
C ASP A 51 22.44 -24.31 -4.66
N LYS A 52 22.03 -23.55 -5.69
CA LYS A 52 22.51 -22.19 -6.00
C LYS A 52 21.55 -21.08 -5.55
N GLY A 53 20.53 -21.42 -4.75
CA GLY A 53 19.53 -20.48 -4.29
C GLY A 53 18.26 -20.45 -5.15
N MET A 54 17.54 -19.33 -5.17
CA MET A 54 16.25 -19.22 -5.87
C MET A 54 16.38 -19.05 -7.38
N GLU A 55 17.55 -18.62 -7.86
CA GLU A 55 17.88 -18.45 -9.30
C GLU A 55 16.76 -17.70 -10.08
N LEU A 56 16.33 -16.55 -9.54
CA LEU A 56 15.15 -15.84 -10.02
C LEU A 56 15.23 -15.35 -11.47
N ASP A 57 16.43 -15.19 -12.00
CA ASP A 57 16.67 -14.76 -13.39
C ASP A 57 16.65 -15.91 -14.41
N ARG A 58 16.41 -17.16 -13.99
CA ARG A 58 16.35 -18.29 -14.92
C ARG A 58 15.00 -18.41 -15.61
N PRO A 59 15.00 -18.62 -16.94
CA PRO A 59 13.79 -18.96 -17.68
C PRO A 59 13.17 -20.26 -17.17
N VAL A 60 11.85 -20.35 -17.23
CA VAL A 60 11.08 -21.49 -16.72
C VAL A 60 10.45 -22.27 -17.87
N THR A 61 10.64 -23.60 -17.87
CA THR A 61 9.97 -24.47 -18.83
C THR A 61 8.53 -24.77 -18.41
N ARG A 62 7.71 -25.21 -19.36
CA ARG A 62 6.31 -25.61 -19.10
C ARG A 62 6.23 -26.75 -18.08
N ALA A 63 7.17 -27.72 -18.16
CA ALA A 63 7.28 -28.80 -17.18
C ALA A 63 7.53 -28.27 -15.76
N GLN A 64 8.45 -27.31 -15.62
CA GLN A 64 8.75 -26.68 -14.34
C GLN A 64 7.56 -25.89 -13.80
N ALA A 65 6.87 -25.13 -14.66
CA ALA A 65 5.68 -24.37 -14.28
C ALA A 65 4.55 -25.26 -13.75
N VAL A 66 4.24 -26.36 -14.45
CA VAL A 66 3.23 -27.33 -14.01
C VAL A 66 3.66 -28.02 -12.72
N THR A 67 4.94 -28.40 -12.58
CA THR A 67 5.45 -29.00 -11.34
C THR A 67 5.28 -28.05 -10.15
N MET A 68 5.62 -26.77 -10.32
CA MET A 68 5.43 -25.77 -9.27
C MET A 68 3.95 -25.56 -8.94
N LEU A 69 3.08 -25.54 -9.96
CA LEU A 69 1.63 -25.40 -9.74
C LEU A 69 1.05 -26.59 -8.96
N VAL A 70 1.42 -27.82 -9.28
CA VAL A 70 0.97 -29.03 -8.56
C VAL A 70 1.45 -29.01 -7.10
N ARG A 71 2.67 -28.53 -6.84
CA ARG A 71 3.19 -28.31 -5.47
C ARG A 71 2.43 -27.22 -4.74
N PHE A 72 2.19 -26.11 -5.42
CA PHE A 72 1.39 -25.00 -4.88
C PHE A 72 0.00 -25.47 -4.43
N LEU A 73 -0.64 -26.32 -5.20
CA LEU A 73 -1.94 -26.93 -4.85
C LEU A 73 -1.87 -27.97 -3.70
N GLY A 74 -0.68 -28.28 -3.17
CA GLY A 74 -0.50 -29.33 -2.17
C GLY A 74 -0.70 -30.74 -2.71
N LYS A 75 -0.65 -30.92 -4.03
CA LYS A 75 -0.98 -32.18 -4.71
C LYS A 75 0.23 -32.99 -5.16
N GLU A 76 1.42 -32.64 -4.69
CA GLU A 76 2.67 -33.34 -5.07
C GLU A 76 2.61 -34.83 -4.70
N GLN A 77 2.18 -35.19 -3.48
CA GLN A 77 2.11 -36.57 -3.04
C GLN A 77 1.08 -37.38 -3.84
N GLU A 78 -0.08 -36.78 -4.15
CA GLU A 78 -1.10 -37.38 -4.99
C GLU A 78 -0.60 -37.61 -6.42
N ALA A 79 0.07 -36.63 -7.00
CA ALA A 79 0.70 -36.75 -8.32
C ALA A 79 1.73 -37.88 -8.36
N LEU A 80 2.61 -37.97 -7.35
CA LEU A 80 3.66 -38.97 -7.26
C LEU A 80 3.13 -40.38 -6.91
N ALA A 81 2.02 -40.47 -6.14
CA ALA A 81 1.37 -41.75 -5.82
C ALA A 81 0.82 -42.48 -7.05
N ALA A 82 0.45 -41.73 -8.09
CA ALA A 82 0.02 -42.26 -9.38
C ALA A 82 1.11 -43.04 -10.14
N ARG A 83 2.31 -43.15 -9.58
CA ARG A 83 3.49 -43.86 -10.15
C ARG A 83 3.22 -45.35 -10.47
N TYR A 84 2.17 -45.94 -9.91
CA TYR A 84 1.82 -47.33 -10.09
C TYR A 84 0.76 -47.59 -11.18
N ILE A 85 0.33 -46.54 -11.90
CA ILE A 85 -0.60 -46.73 -13.02
C ILE A 85 0.17 -47.15 -14.24
N THR A 86 0.08 -48.44 -14.58
CA THR A 86 0.67 -49.02 -15.80
C THR A 86 -0.12 -48.56 -17.02
N GLY A 87 0.54 -47.91 -17.97
CA GLY A 87 -0.01 -47.45 -19.24
C GLY A 87 0.44 -46.03 -19.58
N ARG A 88 0.11 -45.54 -20.78
CA ARG A 88 0.36 -44.13 -21.17
C ARG A 88 -0.34 -43.20 -20.20
N ALA A 89 0.44 -42.46 -19.43
CA ALA A 89 -0.06 -41.67 -18.34
C ALA A 89 -0.95 -40.50 -18.80
N THR A 90 -0.75 -40.00 -20.01
CA THR A 90 -1.41 -38.79 -20.52
C THR A 90 -1.94 -38.93 -21.94
N GLY A 91 -1.40 -39.86 -22.75
CA GLY A 91 -1.59 -39.86 -24.21
C GLY A 91 -0.78 -38.78 -24.94
N LEU A 92 0.11 -38.07 -24.22
CA LEU A 92 0.99 -37.02 -24.75
C LEU A 92 2.36 -37.67 -25.03
N ASP A 93 2.72 -37.84 -26.31
CA ASP A 93 3.84 -38.62 -26.75
C ASP A 93 5.21 -38.08 -26.23
N ASP A 94 5.31 -36.78 -25.98
CA ASP A 94 6.54 -36.08 -25.57
C ASP A 94 6.73 -36.02 -24.05
N VAL A 95 5.82 -36.61 -23.26
CA VAL A 95 5.86 -36.56 -21.78
C VAL A 95 6.20 -37.92 -21.16
N ASP A 96 5.86 -39.02 -21.79
CA ASP A 96 5.90 -40.37 -21.18
C ASP A 96 7.30 -40.78 -20.67
N SER A 97 8.38 -40.28 -21.27
CA SER A 97 9.76 -40.48 -20.81
C SER A 97 10.39 -39.29 -20.11
N HIS A 98 9.64 -38.18 -19.96
CA HIS A 98 10.14 -36.94 -19.37
C HIS A 98 10.06 -37.00 -17.84
N TRP A 99 11.00 -36.37 -17.14
CA TRP A 99 11.05 -36.34 -15.67
C TRP A 99 9.76 -35.81 -15.02
N SER A 100 9.03 -34.96 -15.72
CA SER A 100 7.81 -34.32 -15.21
C SER A 100 6.53 -35.12 -15.47
N VAL A 101 6.64 -36.33 -16.04
CA VAL A 101 5.46 -37.11 -16.45
C VAL A 101 4.38 -37.22 -15.39
N MET A 102 4.74 -37.40 -14.12
CA MET A 102 3.79 -37.54 -13.02
C MET A 102 3.00 -36.26 -12.75
N TYR A 103 3.68 -35.13 -12.82
CA TYR A 103 3.06 -33.82 -12.61
C TYR A 103 2.18 -33.42 -13.79
N VAL A 104 2.66 -33.64 -15.01
CA VAL A 104 1.87 -33.35 -16.23
C VAL A 104 0.68 -34.28 -16.32
N ALA A 105 0.83 -35.58 -15.98
CA ALA A 105 -0.28 -36.52 -15.94
C ALA A 105 -1.35 -36.14 -14.90
N TYR A 106 -0.93 -35.67 -13.73
CA TYR A 106 -1.84 -35.13 -12.73
C TYR A 106 -2.61 -33.93 -13.30
N ALA A 107 -1.90 -32.95 -13.85
CA ALA A 107 -2.50 -31.75 -14.40
C ALA A 107 -3.46 -32.04 -15.57
N TYR A 108 -3.12 -32.99 -16.42
CA TYR A 108 -3.96 -33.41 -17.55
C TYR A 108 -5.26 -34.08 -17.08
N ARG A 109 -5.17 -35.03 -16.15
CA ARG A 109 -6.35 -35.73 -15.61
C ARG A 109 -7.30 -34.81 -14.85
N ASN A 110 -6.78 -33.77 -14.23
CA ASN A 110 -7.57 -32.79 -13.46
C ASN A 110 -7.98 -31.57 -14.29
N GLY A 111 -7.81 -31.63 -15.63
CA GLY A 111 -8.27 -30.56 -16.53
C GLY A 111 -7.45 -29.25 -16.43
N ILE A 112 -6.32 -29.26 -15.72
CA ILE A 112 -5.44 -28.09 -15.57
C ILE A 112 -4.74 -27.76 -16.90
N THR A 113 -4.41 -28.79 -17.67
CA THR A 113 -3.84 -28.66 -19.01
C THR A 113 -4.47 -29.64 -19.99
N GLN A 114 -4.47 -29.27 -21.27
CA GLN A 114 -4.89 -30.13 -22.38
C GLN A 114 -3.72 -30.41 -23.34
N GLY A 115 -2.50 -30.00 -22.98
CA GLY A 115 -1.34 -30.05 -23.87
C GLY A 115 -1.19 -28.80 -24.73
N THR A 116 -0.26 -28.87 -25.68
CA THR A 116 -0.04 -27.87 -26.75
C THR A 116 -0.70 -28.32 -28.06
N SER A 117 -0.96 -29.61 -28.18
CA SER A 117 -1.78 -30.27 -29.22
C SER A 117 -2.49 -31.47 -28.60
N GLU A 118 -3.21 -32.23 -29.39
CA GLU A 118 -3.88 -33.47 -28.96
C GLU A 118 -2.90 -34.52 -28.41
N THR A 119 -1.65 -34.49 -28.86
CA THR A 119 -0.63 -35.55 -28.54
C THR A 119 0.64 -34.98 -27.93
N THR A 120 0.77 -33.66 -27.71
CA THR A 120 2.01 -33.04 -27.19
C THR A 120 1.73 -32.06 -26.07
N PHE A 121 2.70 -31.96 -25.15
CA PHE A 121 2.72 -30.97 -24.05
C PHE A 121 3.82 -29.92 -24.22
N SER A 122 4.87 -30.24 -24.94
CA SER A 122 6.10 -29.45 -25.10
C SER A 122 6.78 -29.14 -23.77
N PRO A 123 7.21 -30.13 -22.98
CA PRO A 123 7.66 -29.97 -21.59
C PRO A 123 8.88 -29.07 -21.46
N ASP A 124 9.82 -29.09 -22.41
CA ASP A 124 11.05 -28.29 -22.39
C ASP A 124 10.91 -26.89 -23.01
N ALA A 125 9.76 -26.60 -23.66
CA ALA A 125 9.49 -25.25 -24.15
C ALA A 125 9.31 -24.30 -22.98
N TYR A 126 9.76 -23.06 -23.12
CA TYR A 126 9.57 -22.04 -22.10
C TYR A 126 8.09 -21.66 -21.98
N VAL A 127 7.64 -21.42 -20.74
CA VAL A 127 6.28 -20.98 -20.47
C VAL A 127 6.15 -19.47 -20.66
N THR A 128 5.04 -19.03 -21.26
CA THR A 128 4.69 -17.61 -21.38
C THR A 128 3.67 -17.19 -20.33
N GLY A 129 3.52 -15.89 -20.12
CA GLY A 129 2.56 -15.34 -19.15
C GLY A 129 1.11 -15.79 -19.37
N PRO A 130 0.54 -15.70 -20.59
CA PRO A 130 -0.80 -16.21 -20.87
C PRO A 130 -0.94 -17.72 -20.63
N GLN A 131 0.09 -18.51 -20.92
CA GLN A 131 0.08 -19.94 -20.67
C GLN A 131 0.06 -20.25 -19.17
N LEU A 132 0.88 -19.58 -18.36
CA LEU A 132 0.87 -19.76 -16.90
C LEU A 132 -0.47 -19.30 -16.30
N ALA A 133 -0.97 -18.13 -16.69
CA ALA A 133 -2.26 -17.63 -16.23
C ALA A 133 -3.40 -18.61 -16.54
N LYS A 134 -3.42 -19.18 -17.76
CA LYS A 134 -4.39 -20.22 -18.14
C LYS A 134 -4.28 -21.46 -17.24
N LEU A 135 -3.09 -21.98 -17.02
CA LEU A 135 -2.86 -23.12 -16.14
C LEU A 135 -3.37 -22.87 -14.71
N MET A 136 -3.07 -21.71 -14.14
CA MET A 136 -3.48 -21.36 -12.78
C MET A 136 -5.00 -21.18 -12.68
N LEU A 137 -5.62 -20.44 -13.62
CA LEU A 137 -7.06 -20.26 -13.62
C LEU A 137 -7.80 -21.60 -13.76
N SER A 138 -7.33 -22.48 -14.65
CA SER A 138 -7.89 -23.83 -14.78
C SER A 138 -7.75 -24.63 -13.49
N ALA A 139 -6.60 -24.53 -12.80
CA ALA A 139 -6.35 -25.18 -11.52
C ALA A 139 -7.26 -24.65 -10.39
N PHE A 140 -7.72 -23.39 -10.49
CA PHE A 140 -8.63 -22.76 -9.53
C PHE A 140 -10.11 -22.90 -9.91
N GLY A 141 -10.42 -23.78 -10.88
CA GLY A 141 -11.79 -24.13 -11.27
C GLY A 141 -12.45 -23.19 -12.27
N TYR A 142 -11.74 -22.20 -12.80
CA TYR A 142 -12.28 -21.33 -13.84
C TYR A 142 -12.37 -22.07 -15.17
N THR A 143 -13.47 -21.86 -15.88
CA THR A 143 -13.77 -22.42 -17.21
C THR A 143 -13.64 -21.39 -18.32
N ASP A 144 -13.68 -21.85 -19.57
CA ASP A 144 -13.63 -21.00 -20.77
C ASP A 144 -12.40 -20.09 -20.82
N ILE A 145 -11.24 -20.61 -20.37
CA ILE A 145 -9.97 -19.89 -20.40
C ILE A 145 -9.24 -20.19 -21.71
N THR A 146 -9.04 -19.13 -22.48
CA THR A 146 -8.20 -19.13 -23.69
C THR A 146 -6.90 -18.38 -23.41
N LEU A 147 -5.88 -18.55 -24.26
CA LEU A 147 -4.65 -17.76 -24.16
C LEU A 147 -4.92 -16.26 -24.36
N GLU A 148 -5.95 -15.92 -25.11
CA GLU A 148 -6.33 -14.53 -25.40
C GLU A 148 -6.96 -13.85 -24.18
N ASN A 149 -7.84 -14.56 -23.44
CA ASN A 149 -8.55 -13.99 -22.30
C ASN A 149 -7.88 -14.27 -20.94
N ALA A 150 -6.81 -15.07 -20.89
CA ALA A 150 -6.18 -15.51 -19.64
C ALA A 150 -5.75 -14.35 -18.75
N TYR A 151 -5.19 -13.29 -19.32
CA TYR A 151 -4.79 -12.12 -18.54
C TYR A 151 -5.99 -11.35 -17.98
N THR A 152 -7.00 -11.07 -18.80
CA THR A 152 -8.20 -10.35 -18.35
C THR A 152 -8.90 -11.11 -17.23
N LYS A 153 -9.06 -12.43 -17.39
CA LYS A 153 -9.65 -13.28 -16.33
C LYS A 153 -8.74 -13.38 -15.11
N GLY A 154 -7.41 -13.43 -15.32
CA GLY A 154 -6.43 -13.42 -14.23
C GLY A 154 -6.49 -12.14 -13.38
N VAL A 155 -6.67 -10.99 -14.00
CA VAL A 155 -6.90 -9.72 -13.28
C VAL A 155 -8.21 -9.78 -12.49
N ALA A 156 -9.28 -10.23 -13.11
CA ALA A 156 -10.59 -10.34 -12.44
C ALA A 156 -10.57 -11.31 -11.26
N ALA A 157 -9.76 -12.37 -11.34
CA ALA A 157 -9.58 -13.35 -10.26
C ALA A 157 -8.59 -12.87 -9.16
N GLY A 158 -7.90 -11.74 -9.36
CA GLY A 158 -6.86 -11.24 -8.45
C GLY A 158 -5.49 -11.90 -8.60
N LEU A 159 -5.27 -12.71 -9.64
CA LEU A 159 -3.98 -13.34 -9.93
C LEU A 159 -2.95 -12.36 -10.49
N LEU A 160 -3.40 -11.29 -11.13
CA LEU A 160 -2.57 -10.35 -11.84
C LEU A 160 -2.96 -8.92 -11.49
N MET A 161 -2.00 -8.06 -11.30
CA MET A 161 -2.23 -6.62 -11.22
C MET A 161 -2.34 -6.02 -12.63
N ASN A 162 -3.18 -5.00 -12.81
CA ASN A 162 -3.41 -4.34 -14.10
C ASN A 162 -2.13 -3.83 -14.78
N ASN A 163 -1.15 -3.36 -14.02
CA ASN A 163 0.13 -2.87 -14.53
C ASN A 163 1.03 -3.99 -15.05
N TYR A 164 1.01 -5.17 -14.40
CA TYR A 164 1.70 -6.34 -14.96
C TYR A 164 1.10 -6.72 -16.33
N VAL A 165 -0.22 -6.72 -16.44
CA VAL A 165 -0.92 -6.97 -17.71
C VAL A 165 -0.53 -5.95 -18.78
N LYS A 166 -0.45 -4.67 -18.44
CA LYS A 166 -0.01 -3.62 -19.38
C LYS A 166 1.44 -3.80 -19.81
N ALA A 167 2.34 -4.13 -18.90
CA ALA A 167 3.73 -4.39 -19.20
C ALA A 167 3.90 -5.68 -20.03
N ALA A 168 3.13 -6.73 -19.72
CA ALA A 168 3.18 -8.01 -20.38
C ALA A 168 2.38 -8.06 -21.70
N ALA A 169 1.43 -7.14 -21.92
CA ALA A 169 0.59 -7.12 -23.13
C ALA A 169 1.38 -7.01 -24.44
N ASN A 170 2.52 -6.32 -24.40
CA ASN A 170 3.44 -6.20 -25.55
C ASN A 170 4.42 -7.37 -25.65
N GLU A 171 4.43 -8.29 -24.69
CA GLU A 171 5.42 -9.37 -24.55
C GLU A 171 4.74 -10.74 -24.35
N LYS A 172 3.60 -10.96 -25.01
CA LYS A 172 2.82 -12.23 -24.90
C LYS A 172 3.63 -13.51 -25.21
N THR A 173 4.74 -13.36 -25.92
CA THR A 173 5.64 -14.45 -26.31
C THR A 173 6.91 -14.51 -25.47
N ARG A 174 7.09 -13.64 -24.50
CA ARG A 174 8.27 -13.66 -23.62
C ARG A 174 8.26 -14.91 -22.73
N ALA A 175 9.42 -15.57 -22.65
CA ALA A 175 9.65 -16.62 -21.66
C ALA A 175 9.59 -16.03 -20.25
N LEU A 176 8.81 -16.65 -19.36
CA LEU A 176 8.78 -16.27 -17.95
C LEU A 176 10.06 -16.68 -17.23
N LEU A 177 10.51 -15.84 -16.32
CA LEU A 177 11.57 -16.12 -15.37
C LEU A 177 11.00 -16.69 -14.07
N ARG A 178 11.84 -17.24 -13.23
CA ARG A 178 11.42 -17.72 -11.89
C ARG A 178 10.90 -16.58 -11.01
N SER A 179 11.38 -15.35 -11.21
CA SER A 179 10.83 -14.14 -10.59
C SER A 179 9.38 -13.89 -10.98
N ASP A 180 9.03 -14.08 -12.25
CA ASP A 180 7.66 -13.96 -12.71
C ASP A 180 6.76 -15.02 -12.05
N LEU A 181 7.24 -16.26 -11.93
CA LEU A 181 6.49 -17.31 -11.24
C LEU A 181 6.28 -16.99 -9.76
N ALA A 182 7.31 -16.46 -9.07
CA ALA A 182 7.18 -16.04 -7.69
C ALA A 182 6.05 -14.99 -7.55
N TYR A 183 6.00 -14.02 -8.46
CA TYR A 183 4.92 -13.04 -8.52
C TYR A 183 3.54 -13.69 -8.70
N PHE A 184 3.37 -14.55 -9.70
CA PHE A 184 2.10 -15.20 -9.98
C PHE A 184 1.60 -16.04 -8.79
N PHE A 185 2.47 -16.87 -8.21
CA PHE A 185 2.08 -17.74 -7.09
C PHE A 185 1.85 -16.95 -5.80
N HIS A 186 2.60 -15.91 -5.54
CA HIS A 186 2.37 -15.04 -4.39
C HIS A 186 1.03 -14.30 -4.52
N ALA A 187 0.73 -13.72 -5.68
CA ALA A 187 -0.54 -13.07 -5.95
C ALA A 187 -1.71 -14.06 -5.84
N ALA A 188 -1.51 -15.30 -6.28
CA ALA A 188 -2.51 -16.36 -6.22
C ALA A 188 -2.98 -16.66 -4.78
N LEU A 189 -2.13 -16.52 -3.78
CA LEU A 189 -2.53 -16.77 -2.37
C LEU A 189 -3.72 -15.91 -1.96
N MET A 190 -3.78 -14.67 -2.43
CA MET A 190 -4.85 -13.71 -2.12
C MET A 190 -5.98 -13.69 -3.18
N ALA A 191 -5.83 -14.42 -4.28
CA ALA A 191 -6.84 -14.54 -5.32
C ALA A 191 -8.01 -15.42 -4.88
N LYS A 192 -9.11 -15.36 -5.61
CA LYS A 192 -10.27 -16.22 -5.38
C LYS A 192 -10.29 -17.35 -6.40
N ASN A 193 -10.77 -18.52 -5.99
CA ASN A 193 -11.15 -19.60 -6.91
C ASN A 193 -12.50 -19.30 -7.59
N ALA A 194 -12.92 -20.16 -8.50
CA ALA A 194 -14.19 -20.00 -9.21
C ALA A 194 -15.44 -20.02 -8.30
N GLU A 195 -15.33 -20.58 -7.11
CA GLU A 195 -16.38 -20.63 -6.08
C GLU A 195 -16.39 -19.39 -5.18
N GLY A 196 -15.44 -18.46 -5.38
CA GLY A 196 -15.31 -17.24 -4.60
C GLY A 196 -14.49 -17.36 -3.31
N THR A 197 -13.97 -18.55 -3.01
CA THR A 197 -13.10 -18.79 -1.85
C THR A 197 -11.68 -18.29 -2.13
N VAL A 198 -11.06 -17.64 -1.14
CA VAL A 198 -9.67 -17.18 -1.27
C VAL A 198 -8.72 -18.38 -1.26
N ILE A 199 -7.75 -18.42 -2.17
CA ILE A 199 -6.89 -19.59 -2.42
C ILE A 199 -6.10 -19.99 -1.17
N TYR A 200 -5.53 -19.04 -0.40
CA TYR A 200 -4.79 -19.41 0.81
C TYR A 200 -5.65 -20.20 1.80
N GLN A 201 -6.95 -19.90 1.91
CA GLN A 201 -7.85 -20.65 2.81
C GLN A 201 -8.03 -22.09 2.30
N THR A 202 -8.22 -22.27 1.00
CA THR A 202 -8.28 -23.60 0.40
C THR A 202 -7.01 -24.41 0.67
N LEU A 203 -5.84 -23.77 0.65
CA LEU A 203 -4.55 -24.42 0.93
C LEU A 203 -4.39 -24.77 2.42
N ILE A 204 -4.87 -23.93 3.33
CA ILE A 204 -4.92 -24.23 4.78
C ILE A 204 -5.83 -25.43 5.02
N ASP A 205 -7.04 -25.43 4.45
CA ASP A 205 -8.02 -26.50 4.60
C ASP A 205 -7.50 -27.83 4.02
N ALA A 206 -6.68 -27.76 2.97
CA ALA A 206 -5.98 -28.90 2.38
C ALA A 206 -4.72 -29.34 3.16
N GLY A 207 -4.34 -28.63 4.24
CA GLY A 207 -3.17 -28.94 5.07
C GLY A 207 -1.81 -28.67 4.40
N VAL A 208 -1.77 -27.77 3.40
CA VAL A 208 -0.52 -27.41 2.72
C VAL A 208 0.41 -26.62 3.65
N PHE A 209 -0.17 -25.71 4.42
CA PHE A 209 0.46 -24.98 5.52
C PHE A 209 -0.59 -24.62 6.58
N THR A 210 -0.14 -24.27 7.80
CA THR A 210 -1.07 -23.88 8.86
C THR A 210 -1.45 -22.41 8.76
N LYS A 211 -2.58 -22.03 9.39
CA LYS A 211 -2.98 -20.63 9.48
C LYS A 211 -1.92 -19.78 10.19
N GLU A 212 -1.28 -20.32 11.22
CA GLU A 212 -0.21 -19.66 11.96
C GLU A 212 0.99 -19.40 11.05
N THR A 213 1.42 -20.40 10.27
CA THR A 213 2.52 -20.24 9.30
C THR A 213 2.16 -19.20 8.24
N PHE A 214 0.94 -19.25 7.70
CA PHE A 214 0.49 -18.26 6.72
C PHE A 214 0.47 -16.85 7.32
N THR A 215 -0.10 -16.70 8.52
CA THR A 215 -0.13 -15.42 9.24
C THR A 215 1.29 -14.90 9.47
N LYS A 216 2.17 -15.75 9.95
CA LYS A 216 3.58 -15.41 10.18
C LYS A 216 4.29 -14.96 8.91
N VAL A 217 4.10 -15.64 7.78
CA VAL A 217 4.83 -15.40 6.53
C VAL A 217 4.22 -14.28 5.71
N MET A 218 2.91 -14.19 5.67
CA MET A 218 2.18 -13.28 4.77
C MET A 218 1.61 -12.07 5.49
N LEU A 219 1.35 -12.16 6.80
CA LEU A 219 0.66 -11.15 7.59
C LEU A 219 1.51 -10.67 8.78
N SER A 220 2.53 -11.42 9.19
CA SER A 220 3.49 -11.02 10.18
C SER A 220 4.90 -11.22 9.63
N GLY A 221 5.52 -10.16 9.10
CA GLY A 221 6.98 -10.08 9.15
C GLY A 221 7.37 -10.18 10.63
N GLU A 222 8.30 -11.04 11.01
CA GLU A 222 8.72 -11.14 12.40
C GLU A 222 9.09 -9.74 12.93
N PRO A 223 8.37 -9.17 13.91
CA PRO A 223 8.93 -8.11 14.71
C PRO A 223 9.87 -8.76 15.71
N THR A 224 11.10 -9.01 15.32
CA THR A 224 12.18 -9.25 16.29
C THR A 224 12.73 -7.93 16.82
N VAL A 225 11.87 -6.96 17.00
CA VAL A 225 12.14 -5.82 17.86
C VAL A 225 10.81 -5.47 18.48
N ASP A 226 10.80 -5.42 19.77
CA ASP A 226 9.84 -4.71 20.60
C ASP A 226 9.69 -3.29 20.00
N VAL A 227 8.88 -3.17 18.94
CA VAL A 227 8.49 -1.91 18.34
C VAL A 227 7.39 -1.40 19.23
N ASN A 228 7.85 -1.02 20.39
CA ASN A 228 7.20 -0.43 21.50
C ASN A 228 5.91 0.26 21.16
N LYS A 229 4.84 -0.27 21.82
CA LYS A 229 3.66 0.48 22.25
C LYS A 229 3.35 1.70 21.38
N GLY A 230 2.40 1.52 20.47
CA GLY A 230 1.85 2.60 19.66
C GLY A 230 2.07 2.43 18.15
N SER A 231 1.13 2.94 17.37
CA SER A 231 1.19 3.01 15.91
C SER A 231 2.38 3.86 15.44
N PHE A 232 2.75 3.76 14.17
CA PHE A 232 3.75 4.66 13.57
C PHE A 232 3.43 6.13 13.85
N GLY A 233 2.16 6.52 13.72
CA GLY A 233 1.71 7.90 13.98
C GLY A 233 1.91 8.34 15.42
N GLU A 234 1.73 7.46 16.40
CA GLU A 234 1.98 7.76 17.82
C GLU A 234 3.45 7.98 18.09
N ARG A 235 4.28 7.08 17.58
CA ARG A 235 5.74 7.20 17.71
C ARG A 235 6.28 8.45 17.02
N LEU A 236 5.74 8.77 15.84
CA LEU A 236 6.12 9.97 15.09
C LEU A 236 5.70 11.25 15.84
N LEU A 237 4.46 11.32 16.33
CA LEU A 237 3.99 12.46 17.13
C LEU A 237 4.85 12.64 18.37
N THR A 238 5.11 11.58 19.12
CA THR A 238 5.97 11.61 20.31
C THR A 238 7.39 12.11 19.98
N ALA A 239 7.96 11.62 18.87
CA ALA A 239 9.31 12.02 18.46
C ALA A 239 9.40 13.49 17.97
N LEU A 240 8.29 14.08 17.56
CA LEU A 240 8.19 15.47 17.10
C LEU A 240 7.73 16.45 18.20
N SER A 241 7.20 15.92 19.32
CA SER A 241 6.68 16.75 20.43
C SER A 241 7.86 17.38 21.20
N ASP A 242 7.90 18.70 21.18
CA ASP A 242 8.91 19.54 21.83
C ASP A 242 8.30 20.56 22.82
N GLY A 243 7.00 20.43 23.11
CA GLY A 243 6.24 21.34 23.94
C GLY A 243 5.44 22.39 23.16
N GLU A 244 5.66 22.52 21.86
CA GLU A 244 4.89 23.37 20.97
C GLU A 244 3.67 22.60 20.39
N ASN A 245 2.84 23.28 19.62
CA ASN A 245 1.75 22.62 18.89
C ASN A 245 2.29 21.76 17.76
N VAL A 246 1.88 20.50 17.73
CA VAL A 246 2.26 19.55 16.66
C VAL A 246 1.00 19.01 16.00
N THR A 247 1.04 18.93 14.69
CA THR A 247 -0.01 18.29 13.89
C THR A 247 0.63 17.47 12.78
N ILE A 248 0.31 16.20 12.73
CA ILE A 248 0.78 15.31 11.67
C ILE A 248 -0.40 14.60 11.00
N SER A 249 -0.18 14.15 9.78
CA SER A 249 -1.03 13.15 9.14
C SER A 249 -0.27 11.84 9.05
N PRO A 250 -0.48 10.91 9.98
CA PRO A 250 0.21 9.62 9.97
C PRO A 250 0.07 8.88 8.65
N VAL A 251 -1.16 8.72 8.18
CA VAL A 251 -1.47 8.01 6.94
C VAL A 251 -0.75 8.59 5.73
N SER A 252 -0.61 9.91 5.68
CA SER A 252 0.03 10.57 4.54
C SER A 252 1.55 10.41 4.56
N VAL A 253 2.19 10.53 5.73
CA VAL A 253 3.63 10.27 5.91
C VAL A 253 3.94 8.79 5.63
N GLU A 254 3.10 7.87 6.13
CA GLU A 254 3.21 6.43 5.83
C GLU A 254 3.16 6.17 4.33
N MET A 255 2.19 6.76 3.61
CA MET A 255 2.08 6.61 2.16
C MET A 255 3.30 7.17 1.42
N ALA A 256 3.80 8.35 1.79
CA ALA A 256 5.00 8.93 1.19
C ALA A 256 6.23 8.04 1.37
N LEU A 257 6.42 7.52 2.58
CA LEU A 257 7.52 6.61 2.88
C LEU A 257 7.32 5.24 2.20
N ALA A 258 6.11 4.71 2.17
CA ALA A 258 5.79 3.45 1.50
C ALA A 258 6.02 3.54 -0.02
N MET A 259 5.80 4.71 -0.65
CA MET A 259 6.24 4.93 -2.03
C MET A 259 7.74 4.67 -2.18
N ALA A 260 8.58 5.22 -1.30
CA ALA A 260 10.02 4.99 -1.32
C ALA A 260 10.40 3.54 -0.98
N VAL A 261 9.72 2.90 -0.02
CA VAL A 261 9.91 1.46 0.32
C VAL A 261 9.71 0.58 -0.90
N ASN A 262 8.75 0.91 -1.75
CA ASN A 262 8.51 0.18 -2.99
C ASN A 262 9.70 0.19 -3.96
N GLY A 263 10.57 1.16 -3.84
CA GLY A 263 11.79 1.23 -4.62
C GLY A 263 13.07 0.91 -3.82
N ALA A 264 12.93 0.59 -2.55
CA ALA A 264 14.06 0.23 -1.70
C ALA A 264 14.41 -1.26 -1.79
N ALA A 265 15.66 -1.60 -1.49
CA ALA A 265 16.18 -2.96 -1.44
C ALA A 265 17.00 -3.20 -0.17
N GLY A 266 17.34 -4.45 0.09
CA GLY A 266 18.25 -4.85 1.17
C GLY A 266 17.87 -4.32 2.54
N ASP A 267 18.89 -3.87 3.29
CA ASP A 267 18.69 -3.34 4.64
C ASP A 267 17.91 -2.02 4.65
N THR A 268 18.04 -1.17 3.62
CA THR A 268 17.27 0.08 3.50
C THR A 268 15.77 -0.22 3.57
N ARG A 269 15.32 -1.19 2.80
CA ARG A 269 13.93 -1.61 2.80
C ARG A 269 13.51 -2.21 4.13
N THR A 270 14.34 -3.05 4.71
CA THR A 270 14.06 -3.70 6.00
C THR A 270 13.88 -2.69 7.13
N GLU A 271 14.77 -1.69 7.22
CA GLU A 271 14.66 -0.61 8.20
C GLU A 271 13.38 0.20 8.02
N MET A 272 13.07 0.58 6.78
CA MET A 272 11.87 1.37 6.46
C MET A 272 10.58 0.61 6.80
N LEU A 273 10.46 -0.65 6.37
CA LEU A 273 9.29 -1.49 6.68
C LEU A 273 9.08 -1.65 8.18
N ARG A 274 10.17 -1.90 8.92
CA ARG A 274 10.13 -2.02 10.38
C ARG A 274 9.64 -0.75 11.05
N VAL A 275 10.15 0.42 10.67
CA VAL A 275 9.73 1.71 11.24
C VAL A 275 8.28 2.01 10.95
N LEU A 276 7.80 1.68 9.76
CA LEU A 276 6.40 1.86 9.36
C LEU A 276 5.46 0.82 9.98
N GLY A 277 5.97 -0.32 10.45
CA GLY A 277 5.15 -1.45 10.90
C GLY A 277 4.40 -2.12 9.74
N ILE A 278 4.97 -2.09 8.53
CA ILE A 278 4.38 -2.71 7.35
C ILE A 278 4.94 -4.12 7.18
N ASP A 279 4.14 -5.11 7.52
CA ASP A 279 4.51 -6.52 7.40
C ASP A 279 4.36 -7.04 5.96
N ASN A 280 3.36 -6.55 5.24
CA ASN A 280 3.08 -6.93 3.86
C ASN A 280 2.88 -5.70 2.97
N LEU A 281 3.94 -5.31 2.26
CA LEU A 281 3.91 -4.11 1.42
C LEU A 281 2.93 -4.23 0.24
N SER A 282 2.75 -5.41 -0.33
CA SER A 282 1.78 -5.60 -1.42
C SER A 282 0.36 -5.38 -0.94
N MET A 283 0.01 -5.90 0.25
CA MET A 283 -1.30 -5.67 0.85
C MET A 283 -1.48 -4.21 1.27
N TYR A 284 -0.43 -3.59 1.80
CA TYR A 284 -0.43 -2.16 2.10
C TYR A 284 -0.71 -1.32 0.85
N ASN A 285 -0.05 -1.62 -0.28
CA ASN A 285 -0.28 -0.96 -1.57
C ASN A 285 -1.73 -1.08 -2.03
N GLU A 286 -2.32 -2.29 -1.97
CA GLU A 286 -3.72 -2.51 -2.34
C GLU A 286 -4.69 -1.75 -1.42
N ASN A 287 -4.43 -1.72 -0.12
CA ASN A 287 -5.23 -0.97 0.84
C ASN A 287 -5.10 0.54 0.61
N THR A 288 -3.89 1.03 0.33
CA THR A 288 -3.65 2.43 -0.05
C THR A 288 -4.46 2.82 -1.29
N LYS A 289 -4.42 1.99 -2.33
CA LYS A 289 -5.23 2.21 -3.54
C LYS A 289 -6.72 2.28 -3.23
N LYS A 290 -7.24 1.32 -2.46
CA LYS A 290 -8.65 1.31 -2.03
C LYS A 290 -9.00 2.57 -1.24
N PHE A 291 -8.12 2.98 -0.34
CA PHE A 291 -8.30 4.19 0.45
C PHE A 291 -8.35 5.44 -0.43
N LEU A 292 -7.44 5.58 -1.39
CA LEU A 292 -7.36 6.74 -2.29
C LEU A 292 -8.46 6.76 -3.37
N THR A 293 -9.01 5.60 -3.74
CA THR A 293 -10.07 5.47 -4.76
C THR A 293 -11.46 5.29 -4.17
N ARG A 294 -11.60 5.46 -2.84
CA ARG A 294 -12.91 5.43 -2.19
C ARG A 294 -13.84 6.51 -2.78
N PRO A 295 -15.17 6.29 -2.73
CA PRO A 295 -16.11 7.34 -3.12
C PRO A 295 -15.82 8.63 -2.35
N ASP A 296 -15.92 9.75 -3.05
CA ASP A 296 -15.70 11.07 -2.45
C ASP A 296 -16.48 11.18 -1.14
N MET A 297 -15.85 11.83 -0.17
CA MET A 297 -16.54 12.36 0.99
C MET A 297 -17.62 13.32 0.49
N SER A 298 -18.62 13.65 1.30
CA SER A 298 -19.68 14.57 0.90
C SER A 298 -19.09 15.90 0.37
N GLU A 299 -19.89 16.69 -0.33
CA GLU A 299 -19.46 18.04 -0.78
C GLU A 299 -18.90 18.90 0.35
N ASP A 300 -19.35 18.63 1.59
CA ASP A 300 -18.97 19.34 2.80
C ASP A 300 -17.73 18.76 3.50
N THR A 301 -17.22 17.60 3.04
CA THR A 301 -16.04 16.95 3.63
C THR A 301 -15.06 16.55 2.52
N GLN A 302 -13.84 17.07 2.59
CA GLN A 302 -12.78 16.87 1.61
C GLN A 302 -11.47 16.46 2.29
N LEU A 303 -10.77 15.49 1.72
CA LEU A 303 -9.43 15.09 2.12
C LEU A 303 -8.53 15.08 0.88
N SER A 304 -7.51 15.92 0.86
CA SER A 304 -6.47 15.90 -0.16
C SER A 304 -5.16 15.41 0.45
N ILE A 305 -4.58 14.39 -0.17
CA ILE A 305 -3.28 13.84 0.18
C ILE A 305 -2.36 13.97 -1.03
N ALA A 306 -1.36 14.83 -0.92
CA ALA A 306 -0.39 15.11 -1.96
C ALA A 306 0.96 14.48 -1.60
N ASN A 307 1.33 13.41 -2.30
CA ASN A 307 2.60 12.69 -2.12
C ASN A 307 3.43 12.74 -3.39
N ALA A 308 4.69 13.15 -3.28
CA ALA A 308 5.61 13.19 -4.41
C ALA A 308 7.04 12.78 -4.05
N ILE A 309 7.76 12.32 -5.08
CA ILE A 309 9.21 12.13 -5.05
C ILE A 309 9.82 12.95 -6.20
N TYR A 310 10.73 13.85 -5.86
CA TYR A 310 11.48 14.62 -6.85
C TYR A 310 12.97 14.34 -6.76
N LEU A 311 13.62 14.28 -7.93
CA LEU A 311 15.07 14.17 -8.10
C LEU A 311 15.61 15.50 -8.63
N ASN A 312 16.67 16.00 -8.03
CA ASN A 312 17.38 17.18 -8.53
C ASN A 312 18.52 16.76 -9.45
N THR A 313 18.39 17.06 -10.73
CA THR A 313 19.34 16.67 -11.78
C THR A 313 20.67 17.41 -11.70
N ASP A 314 20.67 18.66 -11.25
CA ASP A 314 21.92 19.44 -11.10
C ASP A 314 22.74 18.90 -9.93
N THR A 315 22.09 18.59 -8.80
CA THR A 315 22.74 17.97 -7.65
C THR A 315 23.26 16.58 -7.99
N ALA A 316 22.50 15.80 -8.75
CA ALA A 316 22.92 14.49 -9.21
C ALA A 316 24.14 14.57 -10.14
N GLN A 317 24.12 15.48 -11.10
CA GLN A 317 25.25 15.71 -12.01
C GLN A 317 26.51 16.15 -11.26
N ALA A 318 26.38 17.05 -10.27
CA ALA A 318 27.49 17.48 -9.43
C ALA A 318 28.07 16.33 -8.60
N ALA A 319 27.24 15.35 -8.22
CA ALA A 319 27.66 14.12 -7.53
C ALA A 319 28.19 13.03 -8.48
N GLY A 320 28.17 13.25 -9.80
CA GLY A 320 28.57 12.26 -10.79
C GLY A 320 27.59 11.10 -10.95
N VAL A 321 26.32 11.32 -10.61
CA VAL A 321 25.26 10.30 -10.64
C VAL A 321 24.26 10.66 -11.75
N ASP A 322 24.01 9.71 -12.65
CA ASP A 322 22.90 9.82 -13.61
C ASP A 322 21.61 9.30 -12.94
N VAL A 323 20.59 10.15 -12.83
CA VAL A 323 19.39 9.83 -12.09
C VAL A 323 18.12 9.97 -12.93
N GLY A 324 17.24 9.02 -12.76
CA GLY A 324 15.89 8.99 -13.30
C GLY A 324 15.08 7.92 -12.57
N PHE A 325 13.82 7.82 -12.90
CA PHE A 325 12.95 6.80 -12.33
C PHE A 325 12.79 5.62 -13.29
N LYS A 326 12.94 4.39 -12.80
CA LYS A 326 12.62 3.19 -13.58
C LYS A 326 11.13 3.14 -13.90
N LYS A 327 10.77 2.69 -15.10
CA LYS A 327 9.37 2.64 -15.56
C LYS A 327 8.46 1.80 -14.65
N ALA A 328 8.97 0.69 -14.14
CA ALA A 328 8.22 -0.16 -13.21
C ALA A 328 7.82 0.61 -11.94
N PHE A 329 8.73 1.41 -11.38
CA PHE A 329 8.44 2.25 -10.23
C PHE A 329 7.42 3.35 -10.55
N GLN A 330 7.56 4.03 -11.68
CA GLN A 330 6.59 5.05 -12.13
C GLN A 330 5.17 4.45 -12.19
N THR A 331 5.02 3.29 -12.84
CA THR A 331 3.73 2.60 -12.96
C THR A 331 3.16 2.21 -11.59
N LEU A 332 4.01 1.79 -10.65
CA LEU A 332 3.59 1.44 -9.30
C LEU A 332 3.04 2.66 -8.54
N ILE A 333 3.75 3.78 -8.58
CA ILE A 333 3.32 5.02 -7.93
C ILE A 333 1.98 5.50 -8.49
N GLU A 334 1.83 5.52 -9.81
CA GLU A 334 0.57 5.87 -10.49
C GLU A 334 -0.58 4.93 -10.09
N THR A 335 -0.29 3.63 -9.93
CA THR A 335 -1.33 2.61 -9.69
C THR A 335 -1.85 2.61 -8.27
N TYR A 336 -0.96 2.76 -7.28
CA TYR A 336 -1.30 2.53 -5.88
C TYR A 336 -1.41 3.78 -5.03
N TYR A 337 -0.70 4.85 -5.42
CA TYR A 337 -0.55 6.01 -4.55
C TYR A 337 -1.15 7.29 -5.11
N ASN A 338 -1.59 7.29 -6.38
CA ASN A 338 -1.91 8.53 -7.10
C ASN A 338 -0.80 9.59 -6.91
N GLY A 339 0.44 9.11 -6.72
CA GLY A 339 1.58 9.93 -6.33
C GLY A 339 2.25 10.60 -7.54
N LYS A 340 2.91 11.71 -7.26
CA LYS A 340 3.72 12.44 -8.24
C LYS A 340 5.17 11.97 -8.17
N TYR A 341 5.82 11.93 -9.32
CA TYR A 341 7.27 11.78 -9.42
C TYR A 341 7.78 12.70 -10.54
N GLY A 342 8.99 13.19 -10.39
CA GLY A 342 9.56 14.09 -11.40
C GLY A 342 11.02 14.44 -11.15
N THR A 343 11.62 15.08 -12.15
CA THR A 343 12.95 15.67 -12.05
C THR A 343 12.85 17.18 -12.06
N VAL A 344 13.71 17.85 -11.33
CA VAL A 344 13.83 19.31 -11.25
C VAL A 344 15.30 19.72 -11.34
N THR A 345 15.53 20.98 -11.63
CA THR A 345 16.83 21.64 -11.57
C THR A 345 16.93 22.57 -10.36
N ASN A 346 18.12 23.03 -10.00
CA ASN A 346 18.26 24.03 -8.94
C ASN A 346 17.46 25.32 -9.21
N ALA A 347 17.28 25.65 -10.49
CA ALA A 347 16.59 26.87 -10.91
C ALA A 347 15.07 26.79 -10.74
N ASP A 348 14.45 25.61 -10.84
CA ASP A 348 13.00 25.47 -10.88
C ASP A 348 12.42 24.62 -9.74
N ALA A 349 13.24 23.94 -8.94
CA ALA A 349 12.80 23.02 -7.88
C ALA A 349 11.79 23.66 -6.92
N VAL A 350 12.14 24.80 -6.32
CA VAL A 350 11.29 25.49 -5.34
C VAL A 350 9.95 25.89 -5.95
N LYS A 351 9.98 26.48 -7.16
CA LYS A 351 8.77 26.90 -7.86
C LYS A 351 7.88 25.71 -8.24
N THR A 352 8.49 24.68 -8.80
CA THR A 352 7.75 23.50 -9.30
C THR A 352 7.10 22.74 -8.15
N ILE A 353 7.84 22.48 -7.08
CA ILE A 353 7.34 21.70 -5.94
C ILE A 353 6.30 22.49 -5.16
N ASN A 354 6.58 23.76 -4.82
CA ASN A 354 5.64 24.59 -4.08
C ASN A 354 4.36 24.87 -4.87
N GLY A 355 4.46 25.13 -6.18
CA GLY A 355 3.29 25.33 -7.04
C GLY A 355 2.40 24.09 -7.09
N TRP A 356 3.00 22.91 -7.25
CA TRP A 356 2.25 21.66 -7.24
C TRP A 356 1.55 21.42 -5.90
N VAL A 357 2.22 21.65 -4.78
CA VAL A 357 1.61 21.49 -3.44
C VAL A 357 0.47 22.50 -3.23
N GLU A 358 0.64 23.74 -3.66
CA GLU A 358 -0.42 24.76 -3.57
C GLU A 358 -1.67 24.33 -4.35
N ASP A 359 -1.50 23.79 -5.57
CA ASP A 359 -2.59 23.28 -6.39
C ASP A 359 -3.30 22.07 -5.73
N GLU A 360 -2.56 21.09 -5.23
CA GLU A 360 -3.11 19.87 -4.60
C GLU A 360 -3.80 20.14 -3.26
N THR A 361 -3.48 21.26 -2.61
CA THR A 361 -4.03 21.62 -1.29
C THR A 361 -4.98 22.82 -1.35
N ASN A 362 -5.56 23.12 -2.51
CA ASN A 362 -6.50 24.23 -2.71
C ASN A 362 -5.95 25.59 -2.22
N GLY A 363 -4.64 25.83 -2.41
CA GLY A 363 -3.98 27.07 -2.01
C GLY A 363 -3.71 27.20 -0.50
N LYS A 364 -3.94 26.16 0.29
CA LYS A 364 -3.78 26.21 1.76
C LYS A 364 -2.36 25.97 2.23
N ILE A 365 -1.65 25.09 1.56
CA ILE A 365 -0.24 24.82 1.87
C ILE A 365 0.63 25.49 0.82
N LYS A 366 1.43 26.45 1.27
CA LYS A 366 2.37 27.21 0.45
C LYS A 366 3.77 27.07 1.02
N ASN A 367 4.79 27.28 0.16
CA ASN A 367 6.19 27.30 0.59
C ASN A 367 6.58 26.05 1.39
N LEU A 368 6.38 24.87 0.77
CA LEU A 368 6.73 23.59 1.40
C LEU A 368 8.25 23.40 1.50
N ILE A 369 8.97 23.82 0.45
CA ILE A 369 10.43 23.86 0.44
C ILE A 369 10.91 25.28 0.14
N ASP A 370 12.08 25.63 0.67
CA ASP A 370 12.73 26.93 0.51
C ASP A 370 14.10 26.84 -0.22
N SER A 371 14.64 25.63 -0.37
CA SER A 371 15.93 25.37 -1.00
C SER A 371 15.85 24.20 -2.00
N PRO A 372 16.63 24.25 -3.10
CA PRO A 372 16.80 23.13 -4.01
C PRO A 372 17.87 22.11 -3.55
N ASP A 373 18.43 22.24 -2.33
CA ASP A 373 19.58 21.48 -1.83
C ASP A 373 19.20 20.03 -1.46
N PHE A 374 18.83 19.24 -2.45
CA PHE A 374 18.53 17.82 -2.28
C PHE A 374 18.94 17.02 -3.53
N LEU A 375 19.24 15.74 -3.34
CA LEU A 375 19.38 14.76 -4.43
C LEU A 375 18.03 14.14 -4.74
N ALA A 376 17.38 13.58 -3.72
CA ALA A 376 15.99 13.13 -3.77
C ALA A 376 15.23 13.70 -2.57
N VAL A 377 14.03 14.22 -2.81
CA VAL A 377 13.14 14.72 -1.76
C VAL A 377 11.79 14.02 -1.83
N LEU A 378 11.32 13.53 -0.69
CA LEU A 378 9.93 13.13 -0.50
C LEU A 378 9.15 14.33 0.01
N VAL A 379 8.03 14.59 -0.64
CA VAL A 379 7.16 15.72 -0.38
C VAL A 379 5.79 15.19 0.00
N ASN A 380 5.30 15.65 1.15
CA ASN A 380 4.03 15.24 1.69
C ASN A 380 3.26 16.45 2.20
N ALA A 381 2.08 16.67 1.66
CA ALA A 381 1.18 17.74 2.08
C ALA A 381 -0.25 17.21 2.21
N VAL A 382 -0.95 17.60 3.25
CA VAL A 382 -2.29 17.11 3.55
C VAL A 382 -3.20 18.24 3.98
N TYR A 383 -4.38 18.22 3.40
CA TYR A 383 -5.45 19.16 3.69
C TYR A 383 -6.74 18.41 3.98
N PHE A 384 -7.46 18.84 5.02
CA PHE A 384 -8.77 18.32 5.38
C PHE A 384 -9.74 19.47 5.61
N LYS A 385 -10.94 19.34 5.05
CA LYS A 385 -12.09 20.18 5.32
C LYS A 385 -13.26 19.28 5.71
N GLY A 386 -14.01 19.64 6.75
CA GLY A 386 -15.21 18.92 7.16
C GLY A 386 -16.12 19.78 7.99
N GLU A 387 -17.43 19.77 7.69
CA GLU A 387 -18.44 20.45 8.51
C GLU A 387 -18.88 19.53 9.64
N TRP A 388 -19.07 20.11 10.85
CA TRP A 388 -19.62 19.36 11.98
C TRP A 388 -21.04 18.89 11.71
N ALA A 389 -21.35 17.65 12.05
CA ALA A 389 -22.74 17.18 12.07
C ALA A 389 -23.60 17.95 13.11
N VAL A 390 -22.96 18.40 14.19
CA VAL A 390 -23.56 19.27 15.21
C VAL A 390 -22.67 20.50 15.36
N LYS A 391 -23.06 21.61 14.74
CA LYS A 391 -22.28 22.85 14.71
C LYS A 391 -22.39 23.61 16.03
N PHE A 392 -21.32 24.34 16.40
CA PHE A 392 -21.36 25.33 17.43
C PHE A 392 -22.10 26.59 16.93
N SER A 393 -22.71 27.34 17.85
CA SER A 393 -23.33 28.64 17.54
C SER A 393 -22.29 29.76 17.64
N LEU A 394 -22.28 30.64 16.65
CA LEU A 394 -21.43 31.85 16.70
C LEU A 394 -21.78 32.74 17.89
N GLU A 395 -23.07 32.75 18.28
CA GLU A 395 -23.58 33.57 19.40
C GLU A 395 -23.10 33.05 20.77
N ASP A 396 -22.79 31.74 20.84
CA ASP A 396 -22.28 31.07 22.04
C ASP A 396 -20.73 31.04 22.09
N THR A 397 -20.03 31.68 21.13
CA THR A 397 -18.59 31.85 21.17
C THR A 397 -18.19 33.09 21.91
N ALA A 398 -17.35 32.97 22.92
CA ALA A 398 -16.92 34.08 23.77
C ALA A 398 -15.39 34.06 23.97
N LYS A 399 -14.81 35.23 24.27
CA LYS A 399 -13.40 35.31 24.69
C LYS A 399 -13.23 34.64 26.05
N GLY A 400 -12.18 33.81 26.14
CA GLY A 400 -11.81 33.15 27.37
C GLY A 400 -10.30 32.87 27.42
N SER A 401 -9.83 32.38 28.57
CA SER A 401 -8.43 32.08 28.80
C SER A 401 -8.12 30.63 28.44
N PHE A 402 -7.04 30.41 27.72
CA PHE A 402 -6.42 29.08 27.52
C PHE A 402 -5.14 29.00 28.36
N HIS A 403 -5.00 27.98 29.16
CA HIS A 403 -3.86 27.74 30.03
C HIS A 403 -2.79 26.93 29.27
N ASN A 404 -1.77 27.64 28.77
CA ASN A 404 -0.72 27.03 27.94
C ASN A 404 0.15 26.05 28.76
N LEU A 405 0.80 25.12 28.06
CA LEU A 405 1.68 24.10 28.66
C LEU A 405 2.83 24.73 29.47
N ASP A 406 3.35 25.88 29.04
CA ASP A 406 4.43 26.63 29.69
C ASP A 406 3.97 27.41 30.96
N GLY A 407 2.71 27.28 31.34
CA GLY A 407 2.09 27.98 32.47
C GLY A 407 1.61 29.39 32.16
N SER A 408 1.82 29.90 30.95
CA SER A 408 1.25 31.18 30.52
C SER A 408 -0.25 31.06 30.19
N GLN A 409 -0.93 32.19 30.00
CA GLN A 409 -2.31 32.21 29.57
C GLN A 409 -2.46 33.03 28.28
N SER A 410 -3.27 32.50 27.37
CA SER A 410 -3.63 33.15 26.11
C SER A 410 -5.12 33.46 26.09
N GLN A 411 -5.51 34.60 25.50
CA GLN A 411 -6.91 34.91 25.25
C GLN A 411 -7.33 34.39 23.88
N THR A 412 -8.30 33.51 23.84
CA THR A 412 -8.81 32.89 22.61
C THR A 412 -10.34 32.96 22.52
N ASP A 413 -10.89 32.61 21.37
CA ASP A 413 -12.32 32.40 21.20
C ASP A 413 -12.66 30.97 21.64
N LEU A 414 -13.46 30.85 22.69
CA LEU A 414 -13.99 29.58 23.18
C LEU A 414 -15.41 29.39 22.65
N MET A 415 -15.61 28.31 21.93
CA MET A 415 -16.91 27.87 21.41
C MET A 415 -17.62 27.05 22.47
N HIS A 416 -18.92 27.30 22.69
CA HIS A 416 -19.72 26.57 23.68
C HIS A 416 -20.92 25.88 23.04
N MET A 417 -21.22 24.66 23.51
CA MET A 417 -22.52 24.02 23.26
C MET A 417 -22.86 23.03 24.37
N THR A 418 -24.16 22.79 24.57
CA THR A 418 -24.63 21.70 25.43
C THR A 418 -25.53 20.78 24.60
N LYS A 419 -25.07 19.59 24.30
CA LYS A 419 -25.75 18.60 23.42
C LYS A 419 -25.58 17.19 23.95
N PHE A 420 -26.39 16.25 23.43
CA PHE A 420 -26.09 14.82 23.54
C PHE A 420 -25.01 14.48 22.52
N LEU A 421 -23.86 14.04 23.02
CA LEU A 421 -22.67 13.72 22.23
C LEU A 421 -22.10 12.38 22.67
N ASP A 422 -21.32 11.75 21.81
CA ASP A 422 -20.56 10.56 22.16
C ASP A 422 -19.39 10.93 23.09
N TYR A 423 -19.49 10.51 24.34
CA TYR A 423 -18.54 10.81 25.39
C TYR A 423 -18.04 9.52 26.05
N CYS A 424 -16.79 9.50 26.45
CA CYS A 424 -16.17 8.43 27.19
C CYS A 424 -15.22 9.01 28.25
N GLU A 425 -15.18 8.39 29.43
CA GLU A 425 -14.17 8.67 30.44
C GLU A 425 -13.47 7.38 30.81
N LYS A 426 -12.13 7.37 30.75
CA LYS A 426 -11.30 6.21 31.05
C LYS A 426 -9.98 6.66 31.67
N ASP A 427 -9.63 6.07 32.82
CA ASP A 427 -8.34 6.28 33.49
C ASP A 427 -7.99 7.76 33.74
N GLY A 428 -9.01 8.61 34.04
CA GLY A 428 -8.86 10.04 34.24
C GLY A 428 -8.72 10.88 32.96
N CYS A 429 -8.92 10.25 31.81
CA CYS A 429 -8.98 10.91 30.52
C CYS A 429 -10.42 11.04 30.06
N GLN A 430 -10.86 12.27 29.75
CA GLN A 430 -12.14 12.55 29.12
C GLN A 430 -11.95 12.55 27.61
N ILE A 431 -12.83 11.89 26.86
CA ILE A 431 -12.76 11.81 25.40
C ILE A 431 -14.12 12.19 24.81
N LEU A 432 -14.12 13.16 23.92
CA LEU A 432 -15.26 13.65 23.17
C LEU A 432 -15.13 13.30 21.70
N ARG A 433 -16.18 12.74 21.09
CA ARG A 433 -16.28 12.51 19.66
C ARG A 433 -17.21 13.54 19.02
N LEU A 434 -16.68 14.26 18.02
CA LEU A 434 -17.40 15.22 17.19
C LEU A 434 -17.47 14.71 15.75
N PRO A 435 -18.62 14.17 15.29
CA PRO A 435 -18.77 13.64 13.94
C PRO A 435 -18.87 14.78 12.91
N TYR A 436 -18.36 14.49 11.69
CA TYR A 436 -18.58 15.34 10.52
C TYR A 436 -19.85 14.92 9.76
N THR A 437 -20.33 15.78 8.87
CA THR A 437 -21.58 15.58 8.10
C THR A 437 -21.54 14.40 7.14
N ASP A 438 -20.34 13.90 6.78
CA ASP A 438 -20.18 12.76 5.90
C ASP A 438 -20.60 11.40 6.53
N GLY A 439 -20.87 11.40 7.86
CA GLY A 439 -21.23 10.19 8.60
C GLY A 439 -20.13 9.11 8.64
N ARG A 440 -18.91 9.47 8.27
CA ARG A 440 -17.77 8.59 8.12
C ARG A 440 -16.56 9.03 8.91
N THR A 441 -16.34 10.33 9.01
CA THR A 441 -15.21 10.89 9.74
C THR A 441 -15.66 11.55 11.02
N ALA A 442 -14.80 11.54 12.02
CA ALA A 442 -15.01 12.23 13.28
C ALA A 442 -13.69 12.79 13.84
N MET A 443 -13.78 13.94 14.54
CA MET A 443 -12.71 14.42 15.40
C MET A 443 -12.92 13.88 16.81
N TYR A 444 -11.85 13.38 17.38
CA TYR A 444 -11.77 12.96 18.77
C TYR A 444 -10.87 13.92 19.52
N ILE A 445 -11.32 14.38 20.67
CA ILE A 445 -10.58 15.30 21.53
C ILE A 445 -10.43 14.64 22.88
N ALA A 446 -9.21 14.60 23.43
CA ALA A 446 -8.91 13.99 24.70
C ALA A 446 -8.24 14.96 25.66
N LEU A 447 -8.77 15.00 26.88
CA LEU A 447 -8.27 15.78 28.02
C LEU A 447 -7.74 14.83 29.08
N GLY A 448 -6.51 15.05 29.58
CA GLY A 448 -5.88 14.25 30.63
C GLY A 448 -4.47 13.79 30.27
N GLU A 449 -3.72 13.33 31.27
CA GLU A 449 -2.30 12.97 31.10
C GLU A 449 -2.06 11.75 30.21
N ASN A 450 -3.05 10.87 30.05
CA ASN A 450 -2.95 9.63 29.29
C ASN A 450 -3.73 9.67 27.97
N ALA A 451 -3.91 10.85 27.40
CA ALA A 451 -4.69 11.07 26.17
C ALA A 451 -4.08 10.44 24.89
N GLY A 452 -3.01 9.64 25.01
CA GLY A 452 -2.26 9.06 23.88
C GLY A 452 -2.97 7.97 23.08
N GLU A 453 -3.90 7.22 23.69
CA GLU A 453 -4.53 6.03 23.08
C GLU A 453 -5.97 6.26 22.65
N LEU A 454 -6.22 7.34 21.90
CA LEU A 454 -7.55 7.70 21.42
C LEU A 454 -8.23 6.59 20.58
N ALA A 455 -7.46 5.79 19.87
CA ALA A 455 -7.99 4.70 19.04
C ALA A 455 -8.58 3.55 19.89
N ASP A 456 -8.09 3.33 21.11
CA ASP A 456 -8.55 2.25 21.99
C ASP A 456 -9.91 2.52 22.66
N CYS A 457 -10.39 3.76 22.59
CA CYS A 457 -11.68 4.16 23.13
C CYS A 457 -12.83 3.99 22.13
N ALA A 458 -12.55 3.73 20.87
CA ALA A 458 -13.58 3.45 19.88
C ALA A 458 -14.43 2.24 20.30
N GLY A 459 -15.75 2.45 20.48
CA GLY A 459 -16.70 1.42 20.93
C GLY A 459 -17.10 1.48 22.40
N LYS A 460 -16.57 2.41 23.19
CA LYS A 460 -16.96 2.63 24.62
C LYS A 460 -17.68 3.96 24.84
N PHE A 461 -18.06 4.62 23.78
CA PHE A 461 -18.76 5.90 23.86
C PHE A 461 -20.23 5.71 24.24
N GLU A 462 -20.72 6.58 25.11
CA GLU A 462 -22.12 6.69 25.48
C GLU A 462 -22.67 8.05 25.07
N GLN A 463 -23.93 8.07 24.58
CA GLN A 463 -24.64 9.33 24.30
C GLN A 463 -24.93 10.06 25.62
N THR A 464 -24.08 11.01 25.95
CA THR A 464 -24.09 11.76 27.20
C THR A 464 -24.43 13.22 26.93
N ARG A 465 -25.19 13.83 27.81
CA ARG A 465 -25.42 15.30 27.77
C ARG A 465 -24.15 15.99 28.24
N VAL A 466 -23.41 16.61 27.30
CA VAL A 466 -22.11 17.24 27.55
C VAL A 466 -22.19 18.74 27.33
N ALA A 467 -21.72 19.53 28.31
CA ALA A 467 -21.42 20.94 28.17
C ALA A 467 -19.97 21.10 27.67
N VAL A 468 -19.82 21.42 26.41
CA VAL A 468 -18.53 21.51 25.72
C VAL A 468 -18.04 22.93 25.71
N THR A 469 -16.79 23.14 26.11
CA THR A 469 -15.99 24.33 25.85
C THR A 469 -14.78 23.95 25.04
N LEU A 470 -14.67 24.44 23.80
CA LEU A 470 -13.58 24.11 22.86
C LEU A 470 -13.04 25.40 22.23
N PRO A 471 -11.73 25.67 22.27
CA PRO A 471 -11.16 26.82 21.61
C PRO A 471 -11.27 26.73 20.09
N LYS A 472 -11.44 27.87 19.43
CA LYS A 472 -11.06 27.97 18.01
C LYS A 472 -9.53 27.92 17.93
N PHE A 473 -9.03 27.09 17.02
CA PHE A 473 -7.58 27.02 16.83
C PHE A 473 -7.22 26.76 15.36
N THR A 474 -6.05 27.24 15.00
CA THR A 474 -5.41 26.91 13.72
C THR A 474 -4.01 26.42 14.00
N VAL A 475 -3.66 25.26 13.47
CA VAL A 475 -2.31 24.71 13.52
C VAL A 475 -1.81 24.52 12.09
N GLU A 476 -0.78 25.29 11.74
CA GLU A 476 0.05 25.04 10.57
C GLU A 476 1.36 24.44 11.08
N TYR A 477 1.66 23.24 10.67
CA TYR A 477 2.84 22.52 11.12
C TYR A 477 3.69 22.07 9.94
N SER A 478 5.02 22.26 10.04
CA SER A 478 5.98 21.85 9.02
C SER A 478 7.16 21.18 9.69
N ALA A 479 7.56 20.03 9.18
CA ALA A 479 8.71 19.28 9.71
C ALA A 479 9.55 18.67 8.59
N MET A 480 10.87 18.73 8.80
CA MET A 480 11.87 17.96 8.05
C MET A 480 12.12 16.66 8.79
N LEU A 481 11.56 15.56 8.32
CA LEU A 481 11.47 14.32 9.06
C LEU A 481 12.72 13.44 9.02
N LYS A 482 13.74 13.78 8.24
CA LYS A 482 14.94 12.95 8.05
C LYS A 482 15.57 12.51 9.37
N ASP A 483 15.86 13.44 10.25
CA ASP A 483 16.59 13.16 11.50
C ASP A 483 15.69 12.37 12.47
N THR A 484 14.42 12.74 12.56
CA THR A 484 13.41 12.02 13.34
C THR A 484 13.27 10.57 12.87
N LEU A 485 13.08 10.34 11.55
CA LEU A 485 12.95 9.00 10.98
C LEU A 485 14.23 8.17 11.11
N SER A 486 15.40 8.83 11.03
CA SER A 486 16.69 8.17 11.29
C SER A 486 16.78 7.70 12.75
N ALA A 487 16.39 8.54 13.70
CA ALA A 487 16.34 8.20 15.13
C ALA A 487 15.29 7.12 15.44
N MET A 488 14.19 7.09 14.72
CA MET A 488 13.16 6.02 14.81
C MET A 488 13.65 4.67 14.28
N GLY A 489 14.80 4.61 13.58
CA GLY A 489 15.46 3.37 13.19
C GLY A 489 15.54 3.06 11.70
N MET A 490 15.44 4.08 10.81
CA MET A 490 15.66 3.90 9.37
C MET A 490 16.75 4.84 8.81
N PRO A 491 17.95 4.93 9.43
CA PRO A 491 18.99 5.86 9.00
C PRO A 491 19.55 5.54 7.62
N LYS A 492 19.54 4.27 7.20
CA LYS A 492 20.21 3.84 5.96
C LYS A 492 19.59 4.50 4.71
N ALA A 493 18.30 4.77 4.70
CA ALA A 493 17.61 5.45 3.61
C ALA A 493 18.19 6.85 3.28
N PHE A 494 18.83 7.48 4.25
CA PHE A 494 19.36 8.83 4.18
C PHE A 494 20.89 8.90 3.98
N THR A 495 21.56 7.75 3.85
CA THR A 495 23.02 7.66 3.70
C THR A 495 23.43 7.34 2.26
N ASN A 496 24.74 7.51 1.97
CA ASN A 496 25.31 7.16 0.67
C ASN A 496 25.33 5.63 0.42
N THR A 497 25.01 4.81 1.41
CA THR A 497 24.89 3.36 1.32
C THR A 497 23.43 2.90 1.17
N ALA A 498 22.52 3.83 0.91
CA ALA A 498 21.14 3.52 0.64
C ALA A 498 21.00 2.65 -0.62
N GLU A 499 20.11 1.68 -0.53
CA GLU A 499 19.83 0.71 -1.60
C GLU A 499 18.43 1.01 -2.15
N PHE A 500 18.40 1.81 -3.23
CA PHE A 500 17.16 2.15 -3.92
C PHE A 500 17.21 1.67 -5.38
N ASP A 501 16.43 0.64 -5.67
CA ASP A 501 16.29 0.08 -7.02
C ASP A 501 15.33 0.86 -7.92
N MET A 502 14.62 1.85 -7.37
CA MET A 502 13.66 2.68 -8.13
C MET A 502 14.34 3.67 -9.09
N PHE A 503 15.59 4.01 -8.83
CA PHE A 503 16.34 4.95 -9.65
C PHE A 503 17.14 4.25 -10.73
N THR A 504 17.44 4.96 -11.82
CA THR A 504 18.29 4.43 -12.90
C THR A 504 19.77 4.43 -12.53
N GLY A 505 20.20 5.35 -11.67
CA GLY A 505 21.57 5.45 -11.15
C GLY A 505 21.77 4.71 -9.84
N THR A 506 23.02 4.60 -9.41
CA THR A 506 23.43 4.02 -8.11
C THR A 506 23.88 5.13 -7.16
N GLY A 507 23.81 4.87 -5.84
CA GLY A 507 24.23 5.83 -4.82
C GLY A 507 23.23 6.97 -4.56
N VAL A 508 22.01 6.83 -5.03
CA VAL A 508 20.92 7.78 -4.73
C VAL A 508 20.40 7.51 -3.33
N ARG A 509 20.25 8.57 -2.55
CA ARG A 509 19.65 8.54 -1.22
C ARG A 509 18.52 9.57 -1.11
N ILE A 510 17.62 9.37 -0.18
CA ILE A 510 16.67 10.40 0.21
C ILE A 510 17.42 11.46 0.98
N SER A 511 17.41 12.70 0.50
CA SER A 511 18.06 13.83 1.17
C SER A 511 17.18 14.38 2.27
N GLN A 512 15.86 14.43 2.04
CA GLN A 512 14.89 15.00 2.96
C GLN A 512 13.51 14.38 2.76
N VAL A 513 12.73 14.32 3.82
CA VAL A 513 11.29 14.05 3.84
C VAL A 513 10.62 15.27 4.45
N VAL A 514 9.85 15.98 3.65
CA VAL A 514 9.18 17.22 4.08
C VAL A 514 7.70 16.94 4.29
N HIS A 515 7.21 17.23 5.48
CA HIS A 515 5.81 17.06 5.87
C HIS A 515 5.23 18.41 6.28
N LYS A 516 4.06 18.76 5.72
CA LYS A 516 3.34 19.97 6.10
C LYS A 516 1.85 19.69 6.20
N THR A 517 1.23 20.19 7.27
CA THR A 517 -0.20 20.08 7.53
C THR A 517 -0.80 21.45 7.83
N TYR A 518 -2.08 21.57 7.55
CA TYR A 518 -2.90 22.71 7.95
C TYR A 518 -4.23 22.21 8.46
N VAL A 519 -4.61 22.62 9.68
CA VAL A 519 -5.89 22.32 10.31
C VAL A 519 -6.41 23.57 11.01
N ALA A 520 -7.62 23.99 10.69
CA ALA A 520 -8.30 25.09 11.34
C ALA A 520 -9.66 24.63 11.87
N VAL A 521 -9.89 24.75 13.18
CA VAL A 521 -11.13 24.37 13.87
C VAL A 521 -11.94 25.60 14.21
N THR A 522 -13.20 25.61 13.75
CA THR A 522 -14.16 26.71 13.88
C THR A 522 -15.51 26.15 14.31
N GLU A 523 -16.48 27.07 14.52
CA GLU A 523 -17.88 26.73 14.88
C GLU A 523 -18.57 25.86 13.82
N ALA A 524 -18.22 26.04 12.55
CA ALA A 524 -18.86 25.32 11.45
C ALA A 524 -18.23 23.94 11.21
N GLY A 525 -16.97 23.73 11.63
CA GLY A 525 -16.22 22.52 11.36
C GLY A 525 -14.72 22.75 11.31
N THR A 526 -14.01 21.78 10.73
CA THR A 526 -12.61 21.93 10.35
C THR A 526 -12.56 22.58 8.98
N GLU A 527 -12.02 23.79 8.92
CA GLU A 527 -11.93 24.66 7.73
C GLU A 527 -13.26 24.93 7.00
N ALA A 528 -14.39 24.90 7.70
CA ALA A 528 -15.69 25.23 7.13
C ALA A 528 -15.94 26.76 7.07
N ALA A 529 -16.54 27.23 5.98
CA ALA A 529 -17.01 28.62 5.89
C ALA A 529 -18.26 28.79 6.76
N ALA A 530 -18.42 29.96 7.38
CA ALA A 530 -19.55 30.28 8.27
C ALA A 530 -20.91 29.97 7.60
N ALA A 531 -21.63 28.99 8.12
CA ALA A 531 -22.97 28.65 7.72
C ALA A 531 -23.94 29.03 8.85
N THR A 532 -25.08 29.62 8.50
CA THR A 532 -26.12 30.03 9.45
C THR A 532 -26.75 28.80 10.09
N SER A 533 -26.54 28.56 11.37
CA SER A 533 -27.18 27.47 12.12
C SER A 533 -28.64 27.82 12.43
N VAL A 534 -29.55 26.90 12.13
CA VAL A 534 -30.95 26.99 12.60
C VAL A 534 -31.02 26.28 13.95
N ASN A 535 -31.11 27.04 15.03
CA ASN A 535 -31.30 26.49 16.37
C ASN A 535 -32.76 26.01 16.55
N VAL A 536 -32.95 24.70 16.62
CA VAL A 536 -34.20 24.11 17.11
C VAL A 536 -34.05 23.87 18.60
N SER A 537 -34.62 24.74 19.40
CA SER A 537 -34.66 24.58 20.86
C SER A 537 -35.67 23.51 21.24
N VAL A 538 -35.24 22.39 21.76
CA VAL A 538 -36.10 21.42 22.45
C VAL A 538 -36.29 21.91 23.88
N THR A 539 -37.50 22.33 24.22
CA THR A 539 -37.88 22.80 25.57
C THR A 539 -38.25 21.63 26.49
N SER A 540 -37.40 20.63 26.61
CA SER A 540 -37.51 19.61 27.66
C SER A 540 -36.56 19.96 28.80
N VAL A 541 -37.12 20.10 30.02
CA VAL A 541 -36.33 20.26 31.24
C VAL A 541 -35.71 18.89 31.53
N PHE A 542 -34.41 18.79 31.40
CA PHE A 542 -33.66 17.64 31.88
C PHE A 542 -33.25 17.90 33.34
N ASP A 543 -33.56 16.96 34.22
CA ASP A 543 -33.22 17.05 35.66
C ASP A 543 -31.74 16.79 35.95
N ASP A 544 -30.98 16.23 34.98
CA ASP A 544 -29.56 15.88 35.15
C ASP A 544 -28.63 17.02 34.69
N GLU A 545 -27.64 17.35 35.48
CA GLU A 545 -26.58 18.29 35.11
C GLU A 545 -25.72 17.67 33.97
N PRO A 546 -25.33 18.47 32.97
CA PRO A 546 -24.44 17.96 31.90
C PRO A 546 -23.04 17.66 32.43
N VAL A 547 -22.37 16.70 31.83
CA VAL A 547 -20.95 16.49 32.06
C VAL A 547 -20.16 17.65 31.46
N GLU A 548 -19.25 18.24 32.24
CA GLU A 548 -18.38 19.31 31.77
C GLU A 548 -17.18 18.75 30.99
N PHE A 549 -17.01 19.21 29.73
CA PHE A 549 -15.87 18.97 28.89
C PHE A 549 -15.23 20.30 28.49
N THR A 550 -14.18 20.71 29.22
CA THR A 550 -13.57 22.04 29.07
C THR A 550 -12.14 21.93 28.58
N ALA A 551 -11.94 22.18 27.28
CA ALA A 551 -10.64 22.18 26.61
C ALA A 551 -9.98 23.58 26.64
N ASP A 552 -9.81 24.12 27.84
CA ASP A 552 -9.15 25.40 28.13
C ASP A 552 -7.66 25.26 28.52
N ARG A 553 -7.10 24.08 28.30
CA ARG A 553 -5.74 23.65 28.64
C ARG A 553 -5.22 22.67 27.60
N PRO A 554 -3.94 22.26 27.61
CA PRO A 554 -3.39 21.34 26.62
C PRO A 554 -4.25 20.09 26.42
N PHE A 555 -4.49 19.74 25.16
CA PHE A 555 -5.30 18.59 24.78
C PHE A 555 -4.74 17.90 23.53
N ASN A 556 -5.00 16.58 23.46
CA ASN A 556 -4.73 15.80 22.27
C ASN A 556 -5.97 15.69 21.39
N TRP A 557 -5.78 15.57 20.10
CA TRP A 557 -6.88 15.36 19.16
C TRP A 557 -6.47 14.48 17.98
N CYS A 558 -7.44 13.84 17.36
CA CYS A 558 -7.24 13.17 16.07
C CYS A 558 -8.51 13.25 15.22
N ILE A 559 -8.34 13.16 13.91
CA ILE A 559 -9.42 12.95 12.94
C ILE A 559 -9.28 11.54 12.40
N ILE A 560 -10.34 10.75 12.49
CA ILE A 560 -10.36 9.33 12.10
C ILE A 560 -11.40 9.13 11.00
N ASP A 561 -11.03 8.39 9.95
CA ASP A 561 -11.97 7.72 9.06
C ASP A 561 -12.44 6.44 9.75
N GLU A 562 -13.61 6.47 10.34
CA GLU A 562 -14.15 5.38 11.18
C GLU A 562 -14.52 4.13 10.37
N THR A 563 -14.75 4.28 9.05
CA THR A 563 -15.04 3.14 8.18
C THR A 563 -13.82 2.25 7.99
N SER A 564 -12.63 2.85 7.93
CA SER A 564 -11.35 2.14 7.76
C SER A 564 -10.55 2.02 9.06
N GLY A 565 -10.91 2.78 10.10
CA GLY A 565 -10.10 2.94 11.31
C GLY A 565 -8.83 3.78 11.10
N THR A 566 -8.72 4.49 9.95
CA THR A 566 -7.50 5.20 9.58
C THR A 566 -7.42 6.56 10.28
N VAL A 567 -6.32 6.81 10.99
CA VAL A 567 -6.02 8.13 11.56
C VAL A 567 -5.55 9.05 10.44
N LEU A 568 -6.40 10.02 10.08
CA LEU A 568 -6.13 11.01 9.03
C LEU A 568 -5.20 12.10 9.54
N PHE A 569 -5.48 12.61 10.73
CA PHE A 569 -4.67 13.61 11.42
C PHE A 569 -4.57 13.28 12.90
N ARG A 570 -3.49 13.72 13.49
CA ARG A 570 -3.25 13.64 14.92
C ARG A 570 -2.44 14.84 15.36
N GLY A 571 -2.77 15.39 16.51
CA GLY A 571 -2.06 16.55 17.01
C GLY A 571 -2.24 16.80 18.49
N VAL A 572 -1.47 17.75 18.98
CA VAL A 572 -1.55 18.31 20.32
C VAL A 572 -1.63 19.82 20.22
N VAL A 573 -2.51 20.41 21.02
CA VAL A 573 -2.59 21.85 21.24
C VAL A 573 -2.04 22.14 22.63
N ASN A 574 -0.83 22.69 22.68
CA ASN A 574 -0.13 23.03 23.92
C ASN A 574 -0.23 24.52 24.22
N LYS A 575 -0.50 25.34 23.20
CA LYS A 575 -0.50 26.80 23.29
C LYS A 575 -1.43 27.42 22.25
N LEU A 576 -2.13 28.51 22.61
CA LEU A 576 -3.01 29.26 21.71
C LEU A 576 -2.70 30.77 21.77
#